data_390718acbe85b7542911cf4003d6ff77
#
_entry.id   390718acbe85b7542911cf4003d6ff77
#
_cell.length_a   1.000
_cell.length_b   1.000
_cell.length_c   1.000
_cell.angle_alpha   90.00
_cell.angle_beta   90.00
_cell.angle_gamma   90.00
#
_symmetry.space_group_name_H-M   'P 1'
#
loop_
_entity.id
_entity.type
_entity.pdbx_description
1 polymer ?
#
loop_
_entity_poly.entity_id
_entity_poly.type
_entity_poly.pdbx_seq_one_letter_code
_entity_poly.pdbx_strand_id
1 'polypeptide(L)'
;LEKEKTGFELKGVSAINPATKELIPVFIADYVFISYGTGAIMAVPSHDVRDEQFAKKYKLPMRIVVNEKGKLISSGEFDGLDWQEAKKRITQKFGTSKIQYKLRDWVFSRQRYWGEPIPLIHCPDCGIVSVPEKDLPVKLPKVKKYEPTGTGESPLAAIESWVNVKCPKCGTKAKRETNTMPQWAGSSWYYLRYADPKNKKSFADLKSLKYWLPIDIYFGGMEHTTLHLLYSRFWNQFLFDEGLVPVSEPYKRRQPHGIILGEDGEKMSKSKGNVANPDAIIKQYGADALRMFELFLGPHEQTISWNEKGVVGVYRFLQRSWSLVEKNASSKNKDSEKVEVEIHKLIKKVGD
;
A
#
# COMPACT_ATOMS: atom_id res chain seq x y z
N LEU A 1 -9.71 18.19 4.22
CA LEU A 1 -10.02 19.20 5.25
C LEU A 1 -8.85 19.23 6.20
N GLU A 2 -8.05 20.30 6.18
CA GLU A 2 -7.01 20.51 7.18
C GLU A 2 -7.69 20.69 8.53
N LYS A 3 -7.41 19.76 9.44
CA LYS A 3 -7.90 19.82 10.80
C LYS A 3 -7.22 20.98 11.52
N GLU A 4 -7.99 21.80 12.22
CA GLU A 4 -7.47 22.86 13.07
C GLU A 4 -6.51 22.28 14.10
N LYS A 5 -5.32 22.90 14.28
CA LYS A 5 -4.31 22.43 15.24
C LYS A 5 -4.77 22.76 16.66
N THR A 6 -4.79 21.76 17.52
CA THR A 6 -5.14 21.92 18.94
C THR A 6 -4.06 21.42 19.86
N GLY A 7 -4.01 21.96 21.07
CA GLY A 7 -3.04 21.56 22.09
C GLY A 7 -3.38 22.11 23.47
N PHE A 8 -2.64 21.62 24.45
CA PHE A 8 -2.76 22.00 25.85
C PHE A 8 -1.39 22.36 26.43
N GLU A 9 -1.28 23.53 27.05
CA GLU A 9 -0.06 23.97 27.70
C GLU A 9 0.15 23.20 29.02
N LEU A 10 1.35 22.68 29.21
CA LEU A 10 1.77 22.09 30.47
C LEU A 10 2.19 23.19 31.45
N LYS A 11 1.21 23.75 32.17
CA LYS A 11 1.45 24.81 33.15
C LYS A 11 2.48 24.37 34.20
N GLY A 12 3.44 25.26 34.47
CA GLY A 12 4.54 24.97 35.43
C GLY A 12 5.68 24.13 34.86
N VAL A 13 5.61 23.72 33.59
CA VAL A 13 6.67 23.01 32.89
C VAL A 13 7.22 23.90 31.78
N SER A 14 8.52 24.11 31.77
CA SER A 14 9.24 24.86 30.74
C SER A 14 10.46 24.07 30.25
N ALA A 15 10.80 24.20 28.98
CA ALA A 15 12.07 23.70 28.45
C ALA A 15 13.08 24.86 28.34
N ILE A 16 14.36 24.54 28.45
CA ILE A 16 15.44 25.52 28.27
C ILE A 16 15.98 25.35 26.85
N ASN A 17 15.89 26.39 26.03
CA ASN A 17 16.56 26.41 24.74
C ASN A 17 18.09 26.32 24.97
N PRO A 18 18.79 25.29 24.52
CA PRO A 18 20.21 25.09 24.83
C PRO A 18 21.13 26.18 24.24
N ALA A 19 20.70 26.83 23.16
CA ALA A 19 21.47 27.88 22.49
C ALA A 19 21.27 29.23 23.14
N THR A 20 20.04 29.67 23.41
CA THR A 20 19.72 31.00 23.93
C THR A 20 19.58 31.04 25.44
N LYS A 21 19.45 29.89 26.10
CA LYS A 21 19.15 29.73 27.54
C LYS A 21 17.79 30.30 27.96
N GLU A 22 16.94 30.66 27.00
CA GLU A 22 15.58 31.11 27.25
C GLU A 22 14.67 29.98 27.66
N LEU A 23 13.71 30.26 28.54
CA LEU A 23 12.63 29.34 28.89
C LEU A 23 11.58 29.38 27.79
N ILE A 24 11.22 28.24 27.31
CA ILE A 24 10.18 28.08 26.30
C ILE A 24 9.02 27.21 26.86
N PRO A 25 7.75 27.56 26.55
CA PRO A 25 6.60 26.80 27.01
C PRO A 25 6.53 25.41 26.37
N VAL A 26 5.94 24.45 27.10
CA VAL A 26 5.77 23.09 26.62
C VAL A 26 4.28 22.81 26.43
N PHE A 27 3.92 22.27 25.26
CA PHE A 27 2.56 21.92 24.89
C PHE A 27 2.45 20.44 24.52
N ILE A 28 1.30 19.83 24.84
CA ILE A 28 0.82 18.61 24.19
C ILE A 28 0.00 19.06 23.00
N ALA A 29 0.35 18.66 21.77
CA ALA A 29 -0.32 19.09 20.54
C ALA A 29 -0.71 17.90 19.65
N ASP A 30 -1.88 17.99 19.01
CA ASP A 30 -2.47 16.91 18.22
C ASP A 30 -1.73 16.62 16.91
N TYR A 31 -0.85 17.51 16.47
CA TYR A 31 -0.03 17.31 15.27
C TYR A 31 1.39 16.81 15.55
N VAL A 32 1.74 16.61 16.83
CA VAL A 32 3.01 16.03 17.28
C VAL A 32 2.81 14.57 17.61
N PHE A 33 3.38 13.68 16.79
CA PHE A 33 3.19 12.24 16.95
C PHE A 33 4.24 11.62 17.86
N ILE A 34 3.81 10.93 18.90
CA ILE A 34 4.67 10.19 19.83
C ILE A 34 5.50 9.10 19.12
N SER A 35 5.00 8.57 18.01
CA SER A 35 5.67 7.54 17.21
C SER A 35 6.69 8.08 16.21
N TYR A 36 6.88 9.39 16.15
CA TYR A 36 7.83 10.02 15.22
C TYR A 36 8.98 10.68 16.00
N GLY A 37 10.20 10.27 15.71
CA GLY A 37 11.38 10.79 16.37
C GLY A 37 11.44 10.40 17.85
N THR A 38 11.57 11.40 18.70
CA THR A 38 11.52 11.25 20.17
C THR A 38 10.13 11.43 20.74
N GLY A 39 9.13 11.69 19.89
CA GLY A 39 7.80 12.10 20.33
C GLY A 39 7.71 13.56 20.79
N ALA A 40 8.80 14.31 20.70
CA ALA A 40 8.84 15.73 21.01
C ALA A 40 9.52 16.50 19.88
N ILE A 41 9.05 17.72 19.61
CA ILE A 41 9.63 18.63 18.63
C ILE A 41 9.95 19.97 19.28
N MET A 42 10.97 20.67 18.80
CA MET A 42 11.12 22.09 19.02
C MET A 42 10.42 22.82 17.89
N ALA A 43 9.35 23.54 18.21
CA ALA A 43 8.58 24.28 17.23
C ALA A 43 9.36 25.47 16.68
N VAL A 44 9.14 25.77 15.39
CA VAL A 44 9.79 26.88 14.67
C VAL A 44 8.74 27.77 13.97
N PRO A 45 7.95 28.54 14.72
CA PRO A 45 6.74 29.21 14.22
C PRO A 45 6.96 30.17 13.05
N SER A 46 8.16 30.71 12.89
CA SER A 46 8.45 31.61 11.76
C SER A 46 8.88 30.92 10.48
N HIS A 47 9.05 29.57 10.48
CA HIS A 47 9.60 28.82 9.37
C HIS A 47 8.92 27.47 9.10
N ASP A 48 7.90 27.08 9.89
CA ASP A 48 7.01 25.94 9.63
C ASP A 48 5.55 26.40 9.70
N VAL A 49 4.78 26.14 8.66
CA VAL A 49 3.38 26.60 8.54
C VAL A 49 2.48 26.03 9.63
N ARG A 50 2.73 24.80 10.08
CA ARG A 50 1.92 24.16 11.14
C ARG A 50 2.20 24.81 12.48
N ASP A 51 3.47 25.07 12.77
CA ASP A 51 3.91 25.74 14.00
C ASP A 51 3.44 27.21 14.01
N GLU A 52 3.43 27.87 12.84
CA GLU A 52 2.90 29.22 12.69
C GLU A 52 1.40 29.28 13.02
N GLN A 53 0.60 28.37 12.48
CA GLN A 53 -0.84 28.28 12.76
C GLN A 53 -1.09 28.05 14.25
N PHE A 54 -0.32 27.16 14.87
CA PHE A 54 -0.41 26.88 16.29
C PHE A 54 -0.01 28.10 17.13
N ALA A 55 1.10 28.74 16.82
CA ALA A 55 1.58 29.91 17.53
C ALA A 55 0.59 31.08 17.44
N LYS A 56 0.01 31.35 16.29
CA LYS A 56 -1.04 32.36 16.11
C LYS A 56 -2.26 32.08 16.99
N LYS A 57 -2.72 30.84 17.00
CA LYS A 57 -3.89 30.42 17.81
C LYS A 57 -3.66 30.61 19.31
N TYR A 58 -2.50 30.21 19.80
CA TYR A 58 -2.16 30.29 21.23
C TYR A 58 -1.44 31.58 21.62
N LYS A 59 -1.31 32.54 20.68
CA LYS A 59 -0.66 33.86 20.87
C LYS A 59 0.78 33.73 21.38
N LEU A 60 1.51 32.75 20.84
CA LEU A 60 2.90 32.51 21.18
C LEU A 60 3.83 33.46 20.41
N PRO A 61 5.00 33.84 20.98
CA PRO A 61 5.95 34.70 20.29
C PRO A 61 6.52 34.01 19.06
N MET A 62 6.69 34.79 17.98
CA MET A 62 7.31 34.33 16.73
C MET A 62 8.54 35.23 16.46
N ARG A 63 9.68 34.62 16.27
CA ARG A 63 10.95 35.33 15.97
C ARG A 63 11.47 34.87 14.61
N ILE A 64 11.69 35.83 13.72
CA ILE A 64 12.36 35.57 12.45
C ILE A 64 13.84 35.39 12.72
N VAL A 65 14.39 34.22 12.39
CA VAL A 65 15.79 33.88 12.60
C VAL A 65 16.55 33.56 11.33
N VAL A 66 15.86 33.53 10.18
CA VAL A 66 16.45 33.40 8.84
C VAL A 66 15.89 34.51 7.99
N ASN A 67 16.76 35.33 7.41
CA ASN A 67 16.35 36.43 6.54
C ASN A 67 16.04 35.93 5.09
N GLU A 68 15.54 36.82 4.24
CA GLU A 68 15.21 36.52 2.83
C GLU A 68 16.38 36.00 2.00
N LYS A 69 17.65 36.27 2.42
CA LYS A 69 18.86 35.77 1.77
C LYS A 69 19.31 34.40 2.32
N GLY A 70 18.50 33.75 3.15
CA GLY A 70 18.83 32.46 3.75
C GLY A 70 19.89 32.48 4.82
N LYS A 71 20.21 33.66 5.40
CA LYS A 71 21.20 33.80 6.46
C LYS A 71 20.55 33.96 7.83
N LEU A 72 21.21 33.42 8.86
CA LEU A 72 20.74 33.55 10.23
C LEU A 72 20.89 34.99 10.73
N ILE A 73 19.89 35.42 11.51
CA ILE A 73 19.81 36.69 12.22
C ILE A 73 19.26 36.43 13.62
N SER A 74 19.58 37.29 14.57
CA SER A 74 19.11 37.17 15.97
C SER A 74 19.42 35.80 16.60
N SER A 75 20.51 35.17 16.19
CA SER A 75 20.93 33.81 16.54
C SER A 75 22.32 33.79 17.21
N GLY A 76 22.80 34.94 17.68
CA GLY A 76 24.06 35.08 18.41
C GLY A 76 25.28 34.68 17.58
N GLU A 77 26.07 33.76 18.08
CA GLU A 77 27.29 33.28 17.40
C GLU A 77 27.06 32.66 16.01
N PHE A 78 25.81 32.36 15.65
CA PHE A 78 25.44 31.78 14.35
C PHE A 78 24.97 32.84 13.35
N ASP A 79 24.91 34.13 13.74
CA ASP A 79 24.46 35.18 12.84
C ASP A 79 25.36 35.31 11.59
N GLY A 80 24.70 35.55 10.45
CA GLY A 80 25.38 35.68 9.17
C GLY A 80 25.71 34.36 8.47
N LEU A 81 25.64 33.22 9.14
CA LEU A 81 25.80 31.91 8.51
C LEU A 81 24.64 31.60 7.56
N ASP A 82 24.93 30.86 6.50
CA ASP A 82 23.90 30.20 5.72
C ASP A 82 23.13 29.22 6.62
N TRP A 83 21.80 29.13 6.44
CA TRP A 83 20.95 28.34 7.33
C TRP A 83 21.30 26.84 7.32
N GLN A 84 21.79 26.29 6.19
CA GLN A 84 22.20 24.89 6.10
C GLN A 84 23.48 24.62 6.87
N GLU A 85 24.44 25.53 6.77
CA GLU A 85 25.69 25.47 7.53
C GLU A 85 25.43 25.66 9.02
N ALA A 86 24.58 26.63 9.36
CA ALA A 86 24.18 26.87 10.75
C ALA A 86 23.51 25.64 11.36
N LYS A 87 22.61 24.97 10.60
CA LYS A 87 21.96 23.73 11.05
C LYS A 87 23.00 22.65 11.44
N LYS A 88 24.04 22.48 10.64
CA LYS A 88 25.12 21.52 10.96
C LYS A 88 25.84 21.89 12.25
N ARG A 89 26.28 23.15 12.38
CA ARG A 89 27.04 23.64 13.56
C ARG A 89 26.19 23.60 14.82
N ILE A 90 24.93 24.03 14.75
CA ILE A 90 24.00 23.97 15.89
C ILE A 90 23.77 22.53 16.32
N THR A 91 23.56 21.60 15.35
CA THR A 91 23.41 20.19 15.67
C THR A 91 24.65 19.60 16.31
N GLN A 92 25.84 19.92 15.82
CA GLN A 92 27.11 19.45 16.42
C GLN A 92 27.33 19.98 17.85
N LYS A 93 26.89 21.19 18.12
CA LYS A 93 27.09 21.84 19.43
C LYS A 93 26.04 21.43 20.47
N PHE A 94 24.79 21.27 20.08
CA PHE A 94 23.67 21.13 21.02
C PHE A 94 22.87 19.82 20.85
N GLY A 95 23.21 18.98 19.89
CA GLY A 95 22.46 17.78 19.61
C GLY A 95 23.27 16.68 18.95
N THR A 96 22.57 15.64 18.52
CA THR A 96 23.13 14.51 17.78
C THR A 96 22.37 14.33 16.48
N SER A 97 23.13 14.26 15.37
CA SER A 97 22.51 13.95 14.07
C SER A 97 22.04 12.50 14.04
N LYS A 98 20.79 12.29 13.66
CA LYS A 98 20.19 10.96 13.49
C LYS A 98 19.43 10.90 12.17
N ILE A 99 19.65 9.84 11.41
CA ILE A 99 18.86 9.56 10.21
C ILE A 99 17.58 8.88 10.65
N GLN A 100 16.46 9.43 10.21
CA GLN A 100 15.15 8.80 10.36
C GLN A 100 14.46 8.69 9.01
N TYR A 101 13.86 7.54 8.75
CA TYR A 101 13.11 7.32 7.53
C TYR A 101 11.69 7.87 7.69
N LYS A 102 11.22 8.56 6.66
CA LYS A 102 9.82 9.04 6.59
C LYS A 102 8.83 7.88 6.43
N LEU A 103 9.29 6.76 5.87
CA LEU A 103 8.51 5.55 5.73
C LEU A 103 8.25 4.95 7.12
N ARG A 104 6.98 4.65 7.42
CA ARG A 104 6.60 3.98 8.67
C ARG A 104 6.80 2.47 8.53
N ASP A 105 7.10 1.82 9.66
CA ASP A 105 7.18 0.37 9.72
C ASP A 105 5.87 -0.28 9.28
N TRP A 106 5.99 -1.36 8.53
CA TRP A 106 4.83 -2.17 8.22
C TRP A 106 4.41 -2.96 9.45
N VAL A 107 3.27 -2.62 10.03
CA VAL A 107 2.66 -3.42 11.10
C VAL A 107 2.21 -4.75 10.51
N PHE A 108 2.97 -5.81 10.81
CA PHE A 108 2.81 -7.13 10.18
C PHE A 108 1.78 -8.03 10.87
N SER A 109 1.22 -7.62 11.99
CA SER A 109 0.23 -8.38 12.76
C SER A 109 -1.17 -7.82 12.66
N ARG A 110 -2.17 -8.71 12.63
CA ARG A 110 -3.60 -8.37 12.62
C ARG A 110 -4.35 -9.19 13.65
N GLN A 111 -5.23 -8.54 14.38
CA GLN A 111 -6.14 -9.12 15.37
C GLN A 111 -7.40 -9.61 14.65
N ARG A 112 -7.27 -10.60 13.78
CA ARG A 112 -8.40 -11.17 13.02
C ARG A 112 -8.24 -12.68 12.85
N TYR A 113 -9.36 -13.35 12.59
CA TYR A 113 -9.36 -14.78 12.33
C TYR A 113 -8.75 -15.10 10.95
N TRP A 114 -9.20 -14.39 9.89
CA TRP A 114 -8.73 -14.64 8.53
C TRP A 114 -7.37 -13.99 8.27
N GLY A 115 -6.41 -14.82 7.97
CA GLY A 115 -5.04 -14.47 7.64
C GLY A 115 -4.12 -15.68 7.86
N GLU A 116 -2.91 -15.63 7.33
CA GLU A 116 -1.89 -16.63 7.58
C GLU A 116 -1.45 -16.54 9.05
N PRO A 117 -1.52 -17.64 9.84
CA PRO A 117 -1.00 -17.66 11.19
C PRO A 117 0.50 -17.38 11.22
N ILE A 118 0.94 -16.55 12.15
CA ILE A 118 2.36 -16.28 12.36
C ILE A 118 2.96 -17.48 13.10
N PRO A 119 3.99 -18.17 12.56
CA PRO A 119 4.49 -19.43 13.10
C PRO A 119 5.43 -19.22 14.30
N LEU A 120 4.92 -18.56 15.35
CA LEU A 120 5.64 -18.24 16.57
C LEU A 120 4.92 -18.79 17.80
N ILE A 121 5.71 -19.10 18.84
CA ILE A 121 5.24 -19.59 20.15
C ILE A 121 5.88 -18.71 21.22
N HIS A 122 5.07 -18.20 22.14
CA HIS A 122 5.49 -17.41 23.30
C HIS A 122 5.70 -18.35 24.49
N CYS A 123 6.94 -18.60 24.84
CA CYS A 123 7.33 -19.42 25.99
C CYS A 123 7.77 -18.53 27.15
N PRO A 124 7.32 -18.75 28.37
CA PRO A 124 7.73 -17.98 29.54
C PRO A 124 9.23 -18.08 29.81
N ASP A 125 9.84 -19.25 29.52
CA ASP A 125 11.26 -19.49 29.80
C ASP A 125 12.19 -19.17 28.65
N CYS A 126 11.74 -19.44 27.39
CA CYS A 126 12.58 -19.30 26.19
C CYS A 126 12.31 -18.02 25.38
N GLY A 127 11.28 -17.23 25.76
CA GLY A 127 10.81 -16.09 24.97
C GLY A 127 10.08 -16.53 23.72
N ILE A 128 10.29 -15.82 22.60
CA ILE A 128 9.68 -16.15 21.31
C ILE A 128 10.46 -17.26 20.63
N VAL A 129 9.76 -18.34 20.25
CA VAL A 129 10.32 -19.53 19.62
C VAL A 129 9.56 -19.83 18.33
N SER A 130 10.28 -20.16 17.26
CA SER A 130 9.66 -20.56 15.99
C SER A 130 8.98 -21.92 16.09
N VAL A 131 7.87 -22.08 15.36
CA VAL A 131 7.26 -23.41 15.15
C VAL A 131 8.23 -24.25 14.29
N PRO A 132 8.53 -25.50 14.67
CA PRO A 132 9.41 -26.37 13.90
C PRO A 132 8.88 -26.60 12.48
N GLU A 133 9.78 -26.73 11.49
CA GLU A 133 9.40 -26.91 10.08
C GLU A 133 8.48 -28.13 9.85
N LYS A 134 8.69 -29.22 10.57
CA LYS A 134 7.86 -30.43 10.50
C LYS A 134 6.42 -30.20 10.90
N ASP A 135 6.14 -29.14 11.67
CA ASP A 135 4.82 -28.77 12.19
C ASP A 135 4.16 -27.66 11.35
N LEU A 136 4.80 -27.24 10.25
CA LEU A 136 4.25 -26.28 9.29
C LEU A 136 3.38 -26.99 8.22
N PRO A 137 2.39 -26.32 7.67
CA PRO A 137 1.92 -24.98 8.00
C PRO A 137 1.06 -24.95 9.27
N VAL A 138 1.14 -23.88 10.06
CA VAL A 138 0.19 -23.64 11.15
C VAL A 138 -1.18 -23.38 10.54
N LYS A 139 -2.15 -24.24 10.84
CA LYS A 139 -3.51 -24.14 10.28
C LYS A 139 -4.44 -23.39 11.24
N LEU A 140 -5.33 -22.58 10.66
CA LEU A 140 -6.42 -21.97 11.41
C LEU A 140 -7.36 -23.05 11.97
N PRO A 141 -7.84 -22.93 13.23
CA PRO A 141 -8.79 -23.86 13.81
C PRO A 141 -10.16 -23.69 13.15
N LYS A 142 -10.88 -24.78 12.94
CA LYS A 142 -12.26 -24.72 12.46
C LYS A 142 -13.17 -24.23 13.58
N VAL A 143 -13.84 -23.10 13.37
CA VAL A 143 -14.77 -22.51 14.34
C VAL A 143 -16.12 -22.22 13.70
N LYS A 144 -17.19 -22.35 14.48
CA LYS A 144 -18.55 -22.04 14.02
C LYS A 144 -18.79 -20.52 13.94
N LYS A 145 -18.20 -19.77 14.86
CA LYS A 145 -18.27 -18.31 14.95
C LYS A 145 -16.92 -17.76 15.35
N TYR A 146 -16.58 -16.59 14.86
CA TYR A 146 -15.44 -15.79 15.30
C TYR A 146 -15.92 -14.33 15.40
N GLU A 147 -15.97 -13.84 16.62
CA GLU A 147 -16.38 -12.47 16.90
C GLU A 147 -15.20 -11.71 17.50
N PRO A 148 -15.12 -10.39 17.28
CA PRO A 148 -14.13 -9.57 17.96
C PRO A 148 -14.27 -9.74 19.48
N THR A 149 -13.15 -9.87 20.18
CA THR A 149 -13.14 -10.06 21.64
C THR A 149 -13.59 -8.83 22.43
N GLY A 150 -13.64 -7.66 21.78
CA GLY A 150 -13.89 -6.37 22.46
C GLY A 150 -12.71 -5.86 23.31
N THR A 151 -11.67 -6.67 23.48
CA THR A 151 -10.46 -6.34 24.26
C THR A 151 -9.29 -5.88 23.41
N GLY A 152 -9.45 -5.89 22.07
CA GLY A 152 -8.36 -5.64 21.12
C GLY A 152 -7.50 -6.87 20.82
N GLU A 153 -7.76 -8.00 21.46
CA GLU A 153 -7.09 -9.27 21.16
C GLU A 153 -7.69 -9.96 19.92
N SER A 154 -6.90 -10.82 19.30
CA SER A 154 -7.36 -11.65 18.18
C SER A 154 -8.50 -12.59 18.62
N PRO A 155 -9.52 -12.84 17.78
CA PRO A 155 -10.52 -13.87 18.02
C PRO A 155 -9.92 -15.27 18.25
N LEU A 156 -8.73 -15.54 17.73
CA LEU A 156 -7.99 -16.77 17.95
C LEU A 156 -7.55 -16.94 19.42
N ALA A 157 -7.36 -15.84 20.15
CA ALA A 157 -6.93 -15.90 21.56
C ALA A 157 -7.97 -16.59 22.46
N ALA A 158 -9.24 -16.57 22.10
CA ALA A 158 -10.31 -17.23 22.82
C ALA A 158 -10.38 -18.77 22.61
N ILE A 159 -9.56 -19.31 21.69
CA ILE A 159 -9.58 -20.74 21.34
C ILE A 159 -8.45 -21.47 22.08
N GLU A 160 -8.68 -21.76 23.36
CA GLU A 160 -7.67 -22.34 24.25
C GLU A 160 -7.00 -23.60 23.69
N SER A 161 -7.77 -24.50 23.06
CA SER A 161 -7.26 -25.73 22.47
C SER A 161 -6.27 -25.52 21.33
N TRP A 162 -6.32 -24.36 20.67
CA TRP A 162 -5.41 -23.98 19.61
C TRP A 162 -4.24 -23.13 20.12
N VAL A 163 -4.51 -22.27 21.10
CA VAL A 163 -3.52 -21.36 21.69
C VAL A 163 -2.51 -22.08 22.56
N ASN A 164 -2.99 -22.97 23.44
CA ASN A 164 -2.14 -23.63 24.42
C ASN A 164 -1.33 -24.76 23.76
N VAL A 165 -0.01 -24.63 23.79
CA VAL A 165 0.94 -25.58 23.18
C VAL A 165 2.11 -25.85 24.14
N LYS A 166 2.92 -26.83 23.83
CA LYS A 166 4.22 -27.03 24.46
C LYS A 166 5.31 -26.29 23.69
N CYS A 167 6.23 -25.67 24.42
CA CYS A 167 7.40 -25.05 23.80
C CYS A 167 8.24 -26.14 23.11
N PRO A 168 8.57 -26.00 21.82
CA PRO A 168 9.37 -27.01 21.11
C PRO A 168 10.82 -27.06 21.58
N LYS A 169 11.30 -26.03 22.31
CA LYS A 169 12.67 -25.95 22.81
C LYS A 169 12.84 -26.55 24.20
N CYS A 170 11.93 -26.26 25.16
CA CYS A 170 12.07 -26.69 26.54
C CYS A 170 10.92 -27.56 27.06
N GLY A 171 9.84 -27.74 26.29
CA GLY A 171 8.67 -28.55 26.69
C GLY A 171 7.69 -27.88 27.66
N THR A 172 8.00 -26.71 28.22
CA THR A 172 7.13 -25.95 29.15
C THR A 172 5.83 -25.54 28.45
N LYS A 173 4.77 -25.32 29.21
CA LYS A 173 3.51 -24.76 28.71
C LYS A 173 3.76 -23.38 28.10
N ALA A 174 3.31 -23.19 26.90
CA ALA A 174 3.52 -22.00 26.10
C ALA A 174 2.24 -21.63 25.32
N LYS A 175 2.22 -20.47 24.72
CA LYS A 175 1.09 -19.98 23.93
C LYS A 175 1.51 -19.72 22.48
N ARG A 176 0.70 -20.18 21.54
CA ARG A 176 0.84 -19.85 20.12
C ARG A 176 0.57 -18.36 19.90
N GLU A 177 1.26 -17.75 18.93
CA GLU A 177 0.89 -16.40 18.46
C GLU A 177 -0.53 -16.41 17.90
N THR A 178 -1.36 -15.48 18.35
CA THR A 178 -2.77 -15.41 17.99
C THR A 178 -3.07 -14.38 16.92
N ASN A 179 -2.14 -13.48 16.62
CA ASN A 179 -2.25 -12.58 15.50
C ASN A 179 -2.03 -13.33 14.17
N THR A 180 -2.67 -12.85 13.12
CA THR A 180 -2.44 -13.32 11.76
C THR A 180 -1.66 -12.30 10.96
N MET A 181 -1.07 -12.73 9.85
CA MET A 181 -0.40 -11.84 8.90
C MET A 181 -1.43 -10.97 8.17
N PRO A 182 -1.06 -9.77 7.70
CA PRO A 182 -1.92 -8.97 6.84
C PRO A 182 -2.13 -9.69 5.50
N GLN A 183 -3.26 -9.43 4.83
CA GLN A 183 -3.60 -10.06 3.55
C GLN A 183 -2.51 -9.92 2.48
N TRP A 184 -1.70 -8.86 2.53
CA TRP A 184 -0.60 -8.64 1.59
C TRP A 184 0.67 -9.42 1.92
N ALA A 185 0.74 -10.11 3.04
CA ALA A 185 1.85 -11.01 3.32
C ALA A 185 1.85 -12.18 2.35
N GLY A 186 0.73 -12.88 2.22
CA GLY A 186 0.57 -13.98 1.27
C GLY A 186 0.67 -13.52 -0.18
N SER A 187 0.01 -12.41 -0.54
CA SER A 187 0.05 -11.88 -1.91
C SER A 187 1.39 -11.26 -2.30
N SER A 188 2.29 -11.00 -1.35
CA SER A 188 3.60 -10.42 -1.65
C SER A 188 4.56 -11.37 -2.38
N TRP A 189 4.29 -12.65 -2.41
CA TRP A 189 5.14 -13.65 -3.06
C TRP A 189 4.41 -14.55 -4.06
N TYR A 190 3.13 -14.28 -4.38
CA TYR A 190 2.29 -15.13 -5.26
C TYR A 190 2.94 -15.38 -6.64
N TYR A 191 3.59 -14.38 -7.21
CA TYR A 191 4.23 -14.47 -8.53
C TYR A 191 5.40 -15.47 -8.55
N LEU A 192 6.10 -15.64 -7.44
CA LEU A 192 7.13 -16.66 -7.30
C LEU A 192 6.51 -18.06 -7.37
N ARG A 193 5.39 -18.24 -6.65
CA ARG A 193 4.66 -19.52 -6.67
C ARG A 193 4.04 -19.82 -8.03
N TYR A 194 3.65 -18.81 -8.80
CA TYR A 194 3.13 -18.98 -10.16
C TYR A 194 4.18 -19.53 -11.12
N ALA A 195 5.45 -19.26 -10.92
CA ALA A 195 6.54 -19.81 -11.72
C ALA A 195 6.67 -21.32 -11.57
N ASP A 196 6.24 -21.89 -10.42
CA ASP A 196 6.32 -23.32 -10.14
C ASP A 196 5.20 -23.79 -9.19
N PRO A 197 3.92 -23.81 -9.65
CA PRO A 197 2.77 -24.00 -8.79
C PRO A 197 2.62 -25.42 -8.23
N LYS A 198 3.26 -26.42 -8.84
CA LYS A 198 3.16 -27.83 -8.45
C LYS A 198 4.29 -28.29 -7.53
N ASN A 199 5.25 -27.46 -7.22
CA ASN A 199 6.38 -27.78 -6.37
C ASN A 199 5.92 -28.11 -4.94
N LYS A 200 6.33 -29.27 -4.43
CA LYS A 200 6.01 -29.74 -3.07
C LYS A 200 7.20 -29.65 -2.12
N LYS A 201 8.41 -29.34 -2.62
CA LYS A 201 9.65 -29.33 -1.86
C LYS A 201 10.08 -27.94 -1.43
N SER A 202 9.78 -26.93 -2.25
CA SER A 202 10.11 -25.53 -1.99
C SER A 202 8.99 -24.61 -2.49
N PHE A 203 9.08 -23.32 -2.19
CA PHE A 203 8.09 -22.34 -2.66
C PHE A 203 8.12 -22.19 -4.20
N ALA A 204 9.29 -22.35 -4.83
CA ALA A 204 9.48 -22.46 -6.26
C ALA A 204 10.90 -22.99 -6.57
N ASP A 205 11.10 -23.60 -7.72
CA ASP A 205 12.41 -24.04 -8.20
C ASP A 205 13.22 -22.86 -8.75
N LEU A 206 14.49 -22.77 -8.36
CA LEU A 206 15.37 -21.67 -8.75
C LEU A 206 15.57 -21.56 -10.28
N LYS A 207 15.55 -22.69 -11.00
CA LYS A 207 15.66 -22.71 -12.46
C LYS A 207 14.44 -22.05 -13.11
N SER A 208 13.25 -22.38 -12.62
CA SER A 208 12.00 -21.74 -13.05
C SER A 208 11.99 -20.26 -12.75
N LEU A 209 12.46 -19.87 -11.54
CA LEU A 209 12.55 -18.44 -11.16
C LEU A 209 13.55 -17.68 -12.04
N LYS A 210 14.70 -18.27 -12.40
CA LYS A 210 15.68 -17.66 -13.32
C LYS A 210 15.11 -17.42 -14.72
N TYR A 211 14.15 -18.24 -15.14
CA TYR A 211 13.50 -18.10 -16.44
C TYR A 211 12.42 -17.01 -16.45
N TRP A 212 11.59 -16.97 -15.38
CA TRP A 212 10.41 -16.09 -15.35
C TRP A 212 10.65 -14.71 -14.72
N LEU A 213 11.71 -14.55 -13.93
CA LEU A 213 12.02 -13.28 -13.26
C LEU A 213 13.10 -12.49 -13.99
N PRO A 214 13.06 -11.15 -13.91
CA PRO A 214 12.00 -10.33 -13.31
C PRO A 214 10.72 -10.33 -14.15
N ILE A 215 9.57 -10.16 -13.51
CA ILE A 215 8.27 -10.01 -14.14
C ILE A 215 8.28 -8.78 -15.06
N ASP A 216 7.79 -8.92 -16.29
CA ASP A 216 7.89 -7.86 -17.29
C ASP A 216 7.06 -6.64 -16.93
N ILE A 217 5.83 -6.84 -16.46
CA ILE A 217 4.91 -5.75 -16.14
C ILE A 217 4.11 -6.07 -14.88
N TYR A 218 4.08 -5.13 -13.95
CA TYR A 218 3.20 -5.11 -12.80
C TYR A 218 2.02 -4.17 -13.05
N PHE A 219 0.83 -4.74 -13.19
CA PHE A 219 -0.42 -3.98 -13.32
C PHE A 219 -1.08 -3.76 -11.97
N GLY A 220 -1.60 -2.56 -11.76
CA GLY A 220 -2.36 -2.27 -10.54
C GLY A 220 -2.71 -0.80 -10.39
N GLY A 221 -3.66 -0.51 -9.51
CA GLY A 221 -4.06 0.86 -9.18
C GLY A 221 -2.93 1.67 -8.55
N MET A 222 -3.06 2.99 -8.61
CA MET A 222 -2.05 3.93 -8.07
C MET A 222 -1.81 3.72 -6.58
N GLU A 223 -2.82 3.34 -5.82
CA GLU A 223 -2.76 3.05 -4.38
C GLU A 223 -1.75 1.96 -4.03
N HIS A 224 -1.59 0.97 -4.90
CA HIS A 224 -0.65 -0.13 -4.68
C HIS A 224 0.82 0.26 -4.77
N THR A 225 1.13 1.47 -5.23
CA THR A 225 2.52 1.98 -5.23
C THR A 225 3.12 1.99 -3.82
N THR A 226 2.32 2.35 -2.83
CA THR A 226 2.71 2.43 -1.41
C THR A 226 2.17 1.26 -0.58
N LEU A 227 1.51 0.30 -1.20
CA LEU A 227 0.91 -0.87 -0.56
C LEU A 227 1.55 -2.16 -1.12
N HIS A 228 0.85 -2.89 -1.93
CA HIS A 228 1.29 -4.21 -2.41
C HIS A 228 2.61 -4.19 -3.17
N LEU A 229 2.86 -3.21 -4.04
CA LEU A 229 4.13 -3.08 -4.76
C LEU A 229 5.31 -2.93 -3.79
N LEU A 230 5.15 -2.07 -2.77
CA LEU A 230 6.18 -1.87 -1.75
C LEU A 230 6.45 -3.14 -0.97
N TYR A 231 5.39 -3.83 -0.52
CA TYR A 231 5.52 -5.05 0.28
C TYR A 231 6.09 -6.22 -0.51
N SER A 232 5.66 -6.41 -1.76
CA SER A 232 6.20 -7.48 -2.62
C SER A 232 7.66 -7.25 -2.99
N ARG A 233 8.09 -6.00 -3.19
CA ARG A 233 9.50 -5.65 -3.37
C ARG A 233 10.32 -5.93 -2.11
N PHE A 234 9.82 -5.56 -0.94
CA PHE A 234 10.48 -5.86 0.33
C PHE A 234 10.68 -7.38 0.51
N TRP A 235 9.63 -8.20 0.29
CA TRP A 235 9.72 -9.65 0.33
C TRP A 235 10.75 -10.20 -0.65
N ASN A 236 10.72 -9.71 -1.89
CA ASN A 236 11.67 -10.18 -2.90
C ASN A 236 13.12 -9.83 -2.55
N GLN A 237 13.36 -8.62 -2.05
CA GLN A 237 14.70 -8.19 -1.64
C GLN A 237 15.22 -9.04 -0.47
N PHE A 238 14.38 -9.30 0.52
CA PHE A 238 14.73 -10.22 1.61
C PHE A 238 15.07 -11.63 1.09
N LEU A 239 14.25 -12.19 0.22
CA LEU A 239 14.51 -13.50 -0.37
C LEU A 239 15.75 -13.50 -1.27
N PHE A 240 16.08 -12.38 -1.90
CA PHE A 240 17.32 -12.21 -2.67
C PHE A 240 18.53 -12.20 -1.76
N ASP A 241 18.49 -11.49 -0.65
CA ASP A 241 19.58 -11.46 0.35
C ASP A 241 19.83 -12.86 0.95
N GLU A 242 18.78 -13.67 1.11
CA GLU A 242 18.84 -15.08 1.53
C GLU A 242 19.23 -16.05 0.39
N GLY A 243 19.48 -15.55 -0.83
CA GLY A 243 19.86 -16.39 -1.99
C GLY A 243 18.75 -17.27 -2.56
N LEU A 244 17.50 -17.01 -2.22
CA LEU A 244 16.33 -17.81 -2.58
C LEU A 244 15.66 -17.38 -3.90
N VAL A 245 15.93 -16.18 -4.38
CA VAL A 245 15.48 -15.67 -5.69
C VAL A 245 16.63 -15.08 -6.49
N PRO A 246 16.59 -15.09 -7.82
CA PRO A 246 17.73 -14.71 -8.67
C PRO A 246 17.92 -13.21 -8.88
N VAL A 247 16.94 -12.39 -8.52
CA VAL A 247 16.91 -10.93 -8.80
C VAL A 247 16.44 -10.15 -7.58
N SER A 248 17.03 -8.99 -7.33
CA SER A 248 16.65 -8.11 -6.21
C SER A 248 15.36 -7.34 -6.48
N GLU A 249 15.09 -6.98 -7.75
CA GLU A 249 13.87 -6.28 -8.16
C GLU A 249 12.94 -7.24 -8.92
N PRO A 250 11.71 -7.47 -8.41
CA PRO A 250 10.81 -8.47 -8.98
C PRO A 250 10.14 -8.03 -10.28
N TYR A 251 10.03 -6.73 -10.55
CA TYR A 251 9.28 -6.18 -11.68
C TYR A 251 10.15 -5.24 -12.52
N LYS A 252 10.11 -5.40 -13.86
CA LYS A 252 10.80 -4.50 -14.80
C LYS A 252 10.08 -3.17 -14.95
N ARG A 253 8.75 -3.21 -15.01
CA ARG A 253 7.92 -2.03 -15.26
C ARG A 253 6.63 -2.08 -14.45
N ARG A 254 6.21 -0.93 -13.95
CA ARG A 254 4.89 -0.73 -13.40
C ARG A 254 3.99 -0.07 -14.44
N GLN A 255 2.80 -0.62 -14.62
CA GLN A 255 1.74 -0.05 -15.46
C GLN A 255 0.54 0.29 -14.55
N PRO A 256 0.34 1.55 -14.20
CA PRO A 256 -0.84 1.96 -13.46
C PRO A 256 -2.07 1.93 -14.37
N HIS A 257 -3.23 1.73 -13.81
CA HIS A 257 -4.50 1.95 -14.48
C HIS A 257 -5.26 3.11 -13.83
N GLY A 258 -6.15 3.73 -14.59
CA GLY A 258 -7.11 4.71 -14.11
C GLY A 258 -8.22 4.07 -13.27
N ILE A 259 -9.13 4.89 -12.80
CA ILE A 259 -10.31 4.46 -12.05
C ILE A 259 -11.54 4.67 -12.93
N ILE A 260 -12.42 3.69 -13.00
CA ILE A 260 -13.75 3.87 -13.60
C ILE A 260 -14.64 4.47 -12.52
N LEU A 261 -15.08 5.70 -12.75
CA LEU A 261 -15.99 6.44 -11.89
C LEU A 261 -17.44 6.04 -12.18
N GLY A 262 -18.35 6.34 -11.26
CA GLY A 262 -19.79 6.25 -11.52
C GLY A 262 -20.23 7.22 -12.61
N GLU A 263 -21.49 7.12 -13.06
CA GLU A 263 -22.07 8.06 -14.03
C GLU A 263 -22.11 9.50 -13.49
N ASP A 264 -22.09 9.64 -12.16
CA ASP A 264 -22.00 10.91 -11.43
C ASP A 264 -20.59 11.55 -11.42
N GLY A 265 -19.59 10.88 -12.03
CA GLY A 265 -18.21 11.33 -12.03
C GLY A 265 -17.47 11.12 -10.72
N GLU A 266 -18.08 10.44 -9.74
CA GLU A 266 -17.51 10.17 -8.44
C GLU A 266 -16.99 8.71 -8.35
N LYS A 267 -16.06 8.46 -7.41
CA LYS A 267 -15.60 7.10 -7.17
C LYS A 267 -16.74 6.19 -6.76
N MET A 268 -16.90 5.06 -7.45
CA MET A 268 -17.92 4.06 -7.14
C MET A 268 -17.80 3.56 -5.70
N SER A 269 -18.91 3.58 -4.97
CA SER A 269 -19.00 3.09 -3.59
C SER A 269 -20.37 2.50 -3.31
N LYS A 270 -20.42 1.36 -2.63
CA LYS A 270 -21.69 0.75 -2.19
C LYS A 270 -22.51 1.69 -1.31
N SER A 271 -21.86 2.51 -0.49
CA SER A 271 -22.54 3.47 0.38
C SER A 271 -23.16 4.65 -0.38
N LYS A 272 -22.64 4.97 -1.57
CA LYS A 272 -23.21 6.03 -2.45
C LYS A 272 -24.25 5.49 -3.42
N GLY A 273 -24.35 4.18 -3.59
CA GLY A 273 -25.29 3.55 -4.53
C GLY A 273 -24.97 3.79 -6.02
N ASN A 274 -23.77 4.27 -6.35
CA ASN A 274 -23.33 4.62 -7.70
C ASN A 274 -22.50 3.53 -8.39
N VAL A 275 -22.60 2.29 -7.90
CA VAL A 275 -21.83 1.15 -8.44
C VAL A 275 -22.55 0.55 -9.65
N ALA A 276 -21.86 0.47 -10.79
CA ALA A 276 -22.31 -0.35 -11.91
C ALA A 276 -22.10 -1.84 -11.58
N ASN A 277 -23.19 -2.61 -11.57
CA ASN A 277 -23.12 -4.05 -11.29
C ASN A 277 -22.87 -4.83 -12.60
N PRO A 278 -21.71 -5.48 -12.77
CA PRO A 278 -21.40 -6.24 -13.97
C PRO A 278 -22.39 -7.37 -14.24
N ASP A 279 -22.94 -8.03 -13.20
CA ASP A 279 -23.88 -9.12 -13.37
C ASP A 279 -25.18 -8.68 -14.05
N ALA A 280 -25.69 -7.49 -13.72
CA ALA A 280 -26.87 -6.93 -14.36
C ALA A 280 -26.62 -6.64 -15.84
N ILE A 281 -25.47 -6.07 -16.17
CA ILE A 281 -25.06 -5.73 -17.53
C ILE A 281 -24.83 -7.01 -18.35
N ILE A 282 -24.17 -8.02 -17.78
CA ILE A 282 -23.94 -9.31 -18.44
C ILE A 282 -25.26 -10.00 -18.73
N LYS A 283 -26.21 -9.96 -17.81
CA LYS A 283 -27.54 -10.55 -18.01
C LYS A 283 -28.30 -9.89 -19.15
N GLN A 284 -28.12 -8.59 -19.34
CA GLN A 284 -28.87 -7.82 -20.35
C GLN A 284 -28.19 -7.82 -21.72
N TYR A 285 -26.87 -7.69 -21.78
CA TYR A 285 -26.10 -7.45 -23.00
C TYR A 285 -25.07 -8.55 -23.32
N GLY A 286 -24.82 -9.47 -22.39
CA GLY A 286 -23.79 -10.49 -22.52
C GLY A 286 -22.41 -10.03 -22.04
N ALA A 287 -21.56 -10.99 -21.68
CA ALA A 287 -20.22 -10.73 -21.19
C ALA A 287 -19.29 -10.09 -22.24
N ASP A 288 -19.46 -10.47 -23.51
CA ASP A 288 -18.64 -9.95 -24.60
C ASP A 288 -18.85 -8.45 -24.81
N ALA A 289 -20.13 -8.00 -24.72
CA ALA A 289 -20.48 -6.58 -24.84
C ALA A 289 -19.86 -5.78 -23.68
N LEU A 290 -19.92 -6.27 -22.45
CA LEU A 290 -19.30 -5.62 -21.29
C LEU A 290 -17.78 -5.51 -21.46
N ARG A 291 -17.11 -6.63 -21.70
CA ARG A 291 -15.63 -6.67 -21.84
C ARG A 291 -15.13 -5.79 -22.97
N MET A 292 -15.80 -5.82 -24.10
CA MET A 292 -15.45 -5.00 -25.24
C MET A 292 -15.68 -3.52 -24.96
N PHE A 293 -16.73 -3.18 -24.22
CA PHE A 293 -16.99 -1.81 -23.82
C PHE A 293 -15.96 -1.28 -22.82
N GLU A 294 -15.55 -2.09 -21.84
CA GLU A 294 -14.50 -1.72 -20.89
C GLU A 294 -13.17 -1.36 -21.61
N LEU A 295 -12.80 -2.13 -22.64
CA LEU A 295 -11.63 -1.84 -23.46
C LEU A 295 -11.81 -0.61 -24.37
N PHE A 296 -13.05 -0.29 -24.73
CA PHE A 296 -13.38 0.84 -25.59
C PHE A 296 -13.50 2.18 -24.83
N LEU A 297 -13.69 2.14 -23.51
CA LEU A 297 -13.90 3.35 -22.70
C LEU A 297 -12.80 4.41 -22.88
N GLY A 298 -11.54 3.99 -23.04
CA GLY A 298 -10.41 4.88 -23.28
C GLY A 298 -9.06 4.30 -22.88
N PRO A 299 -8.00 5.11 -22.92
CA PRO A 299 -6.68 4.68 -22.51
C PRO A 299 -6.64 4.12 -21.09
N HIS A 300 -5.91 3.04 -20.92
CA HIS A 300 -5.86 2.26 -19.68
C HIS A 300 -5.45 3.09 -18.43
N GLU A 301 -4.62 4.10 -18.62
CA GLU A 301 -4.12 4.97 -17.55
C GLU A 301 -5.09 6.07 -17.13
N GLN A 302 -6.12 6.33 -17.93
CA GLN A 302 -7.03 7.44 -17.69
C GLN A 302 -8.17 7.06 -16.72
N THR A 303 -8.57 8.03 -15.92
CA THR A 303 -9.78 7.94 -15.11
C THR A 303 -10.95 8.38 -15.96
N ILE A 304 -11.97 7.53 -16.09
CA ILE A 304 -13.10 7.71 -17.01
C ILE A 304 -14.40 7.42 -16.28
N SER A 305 -15.45 8.20 -16.54
CA SER A 305 -16.78 7.94 -15.98
C SER A 305 -17.48 6.82 -16.75
N TRP A 306 -18.13 5.95 -16.02
CA TRP A 306 -19.01 4.92 -16.57
C TRP A 306 -20.14 5.55 -17.37
N ASN A 307 -20.50 4.93 -18.48
CA ASN A 307 -21.63 5.32 -19.31
C ASN A 307 -22.34 4.06 -19.86
N GLU A 308 -23.44 3.69 -19.24
CA GLU A 308 -24.18 2.47 -19.63
C GLU A 308 -24.71 2.51 -21.08
N LYS A 309 -25.03 3.70 -21.59
CA LYS A 309 -25.49 3.86 -22.98
C LYS A 309 -24.42 3.41 -24.00
N GLY A 310 -23.14 3.49 -23.64
CA GLY A 310 -22.05 3.00 -24.51
C GLY A 310 -22.06 1.50 -24.72
N VAL A 311 -22.49 0.71 -23.71
CA VAL A 311 -22.61 -0.76 -23.81
C VAL A 311 -23.58 -1.16 -24.93
N VAL A 312 -24.67 -0.42 -25.08
CA VAL A 312 -25.69 -0.67 -26.12
C VAL A 312 -25.09 -0.54 -27.53
N GLY A 313 -24.19 0.43 -27.73
CA GLY A 313 -23.50 0.61 -29.02
C GLY A 313 -22.65 -0.59 -29.39
N VAL A 314 -21.85 -1.09 -28.42
CA VAL A 314 -21.02 -2.29 -28.57
C VAL A 314 -21.87 -3.53 -28.80
N TYR A 315 -22.95 -3.71 -28.04
CA TYR A 315 -23.88 -4.83 -28.20
C TYR A 315 -24.49 -4.88 -29.62
N ARG A 316 -24.94 -3.73 -30.13
CA ARG A 316 -25.45 -3.63 -31.51
C ARG A 316 -24.39 -3.95 -32.54
N PHE A 317 -23.14 -3.56 -32.31
CA PHE A 317 -22.03 -3.92 -33.19
C PHE A 317 -21.83 -5.44 -33.21
N LEU A 318 -21.79 -6.10 -32.08
CA LEU A 318 -21.66 -7.56 -31.99
C LEU A 318 -22.80 -8.29 -32.69
N GLN A 319 -24.03 -7.84 -32.49
CA GLN A 319 -25.21 -8.42 -33.16
C GLN A 319 -25.13 -8.28 -34.71
N ARG A 320 -24.70 -7.10 -35.19
CA ARG A 320 -24.52 -6.89 -36.63
C ARG A 320 -23.43 -7.78 -37.22
N SER A 321 -22.32 -7.91 -36.50
CA SER A 321 -21.19 -8.75 -36.90
C SER A 321 -21.62 -10.22 -36.96
N TRP A 322 -22.30 -10.69 -35.92
CA TRP A 322 -22.86 -12.05 -35.88
C TRP A 322 -23.80 -12.31 -37.06
N SER A 323 -24.81 -11.43 -37.26
CA SER A 323 -25.77 -11.56 -38.34
C SER A 323 -25.13 -11.52 -39.74
N LEU A 324 -24.06 -10.74 -39.89
CA LEU A 324 -23.29 -10.71 -41.16
C LEU A 324 -22.62 -12.04 -41.43
N VAL A 325 -21.98 -12.65 -40.45
CA VAL A 325 -21.32 -13.95 -40.57
C VAL A 325 -22.34 -15.03 -40.81
N GLU A 326 -23.43 -15.09 -40.04
CA GLU A 326 -24.50 -16.09 -40.17
C GLU A 326 -25.13 -16.06 -41.55
N LYS A 327 -25.49 -14.89 -42.09
CA LYS A 327 -26.07 -14.73 -43.41
C LYS A 327 -25.14 -15.14 -44.54
N ASN A 328 -23.84 -15.03 -44.36
CA ASN A 328 -22.84 -15.29 -45.41
C ASN A 328 -22.04 -16.58 -45.18
N ALA A 329 -22.25 -17.31 -44.10
CA ALA A 329 -21.52 -18.54 -43.79
C ALA A 329 -21.57 -19.62 -44.90
N SER A 330 -22.64 -19.63 -45.67
CA SER A 330 -22.85 -20.56 -46.81
C SER A 330 -22.59 -19.90 -48.17
N SER A 331 -22.18 -18.65 -48.20
CA SER A 331 -21.95 -17.90 -49.46
C SER A 331 -20.72 -18.43 -50.19
N LYS A 332 -20.87 -18.75 -51.45
CA LYS A 332 -19.79 -19.13 -52.37
C LYS A 332 -19.28 -17.92 -53.18
N ASN A 333 -19.69 -16.71 -52.87
CA ASN A 333 -19.27 -15.52 -53.57
C ASN A 333 -17.78 -15.30 -53.40
N LYS A 334 -17.08 -14.94 -54.49
CA LYS A 334 -15.68 -14.52 -54.41
C LYS A 334 -15.61 -13.19 -53.70
N ASP A 335 -14.55 -13.03 -52.91
CA ASP A 335 -14.22 -11.76 -52.23
C ASP A 335 -14.09 -10.66 -53.28
N SER A 336 -14.56 -9.47 -52.92
CA SER A 336 -14.35 -8.32 -53.79
C SER A 336 -12.99 -7.69 -53.48
N GLU A 337 -12.22 -7.33 -54.48
CA GLU A 337 -10.93 -6.67 -54.37
C GLU A 337 -10.97 -5.42 -53.45
N LYS A 338 -12.09 -4.69 -53.44
CA LYS A 338 -12.34 -3.58 -52.50
C LYS A 338 -12.33 -4.02 -51.04
N VAL A 339 -12.92 -5.15 -50.72
CA VAL A 339 -12.97 -5.67 -49.34
C VAL A 339 -11.58 -6.10 -48.89
N GLU A 340 -10.81 -6.77 -49.78
CA GLU A 340 -9.42 -7.15 -49.48
C GLU A 340 -8.55 -5.95 -49.16
N VAL A 341 -8.62 -4.88 -49.98
CA VAL A 341 -7.89 -3.65 -49.74
C VAL A 341 -8.22 -3.01 -48.40
N GLU A 342 -9.51 -2.96 -48.03
CA GLU A 342 -9.92 -2.40 -46.72
C GLU A 342 -9.48 -3.28 -45.57
N ILE A 343 -9.50 -4.60 -45.69
CA ILE A 343 -8.98 -5.53 -44.71
C ILE A 343 -7.49 -5.33 -44.49
N HIS A 344 -6.69 -5.20 -45.55
CA HIS A 344 -5.26 -4.96 -45.43
C HIS A 344 -4.94 -3.60 -44.80
N LYS A 345 -5.69 -2.55 -45.10
CA LYS A 345 -5.60 -1.26 -44.40
C LYS A 345 -5.90 -1.38 -42.92
N LEU A 346 -6.95 -2.16 -42.58
CA LEU A 346 -7.33 -2.39 -41.19
C LEU A 346 -6.27 -3.19 -40.42
N ILE A 347 -5.74 -4.26 -41.03
CA ILE A 347 -4.65 -5.07 -40.47
C ILE A 347 -3.46 -4.19 -40.10
N LYS A 348 -3.04 -3.33 -41.03
CA LYS A 348 -1.94 -2.38 -40.82
C LYS A 348 -2.27 -1.45 -39.62
N LYS A 349 -3.45 -0.81 -39.65
CA LYS A 349 -3.88 0.13 -38.59
C LYS A 349 -3.97 -0.49 -37.20
N VAL A 350 -4.30 -1.77 -37.11
CA VAL A 350 -4.43 -2.48 -35.81
C VAL A 350 -3.07 -3.02 -35.36
N GLY A 351 -2.16 -3.30 -36.28
CA GLY A 351 -0.80 -3.77 -35.98
C GLY A 351 0.18 -2.67 -35.57
N ASP A 352 -0.05 -1.44 -36.04
CA ASP A 352 0.71 -0.24 -35.66
C ASP A 352 0.25 0.28 -34.29
#